data_1a32b83f40b75899b551b6d56f907f2b
#
_entry.id   1a32b83f40b75899b551b6d56f907f2b
#
_cell.length_a   1.000
_cell.length_b   1.000
_cell.length_c   1.000
_cell.angle_alpha   90.00
_cell.angle_beta   90.00
_cell.angle_gamma   90.00
#
_symmetry.space_group_name_H-M   'P 1'
#
loop_
_entity.id
_entity.type
_entity.pdbx_description
1 polymer ?
#
loop_
_entity_poly.entity_id
_entity_poly.type
_entity_poly.pdbx_seq_one_letter_code
_entity_poly.pdbx_strand_id
1 'polypeptide(L)'
;MEITKQQIIHTDVLIIGGGTAGCYAALTIREKSDAKIVIAEKANIKRSGCLAAGVNAINAYIVKGRKPQDYVDYARKDADEIVRGDLLLTMSEHLNEVTSKMEQLGLVILKDENGDYVARGNRNIKINGENIKPILADAVNQLDNVEVINHLNITDYIVEDNTIKGAFGFHMENGTAYEIRAKKVLCATGGAAGLYKPNNPGFSRHKMWYPPFNTGAGYAMGIDAGAEMTTFEMRFIALRCKDTIGSEEHTSELQSR
;
A
#
# COMPACT_ATOMS: atom_id res chain seq x y z
N MET A 1 7.84 -9.83 26.29
CA MET A 1 6.78 -10.75 25.79
C MET A 1 7.43 -12.11 25.70
N GLU A 2 6.93 -13.11 26.39
CA GLU A 2 7.45 -14.47 26.29
C GLU A 2 6.84 -15.16 25.07
N ILE A 3 7.65 -15.93 24.34
CA ILE A 3 7.16 -16.80 23.27
C ILE A 3 6.51 -18.00 23.94
N THR A 4 5.20 -18.09 23.80
CA THR A 4 4.41 -19.14 24.47
C THR A 4 4.11 -20.34 23.57
N LYS A 5 4.19 -20.17 22.26
CA LYS A 5 3.87 -21.19 21.26
C LYS A 5 4.61 -20.89 19.94
N GLN A 6 4.95 -21.92 19.20
CA GLN A 6 5.47 -21.82 17.84
C GLN A 6 4.47 -22.41 16.85
N GLN A 7 4.28 -21.75 15.71
CA GLN A 7 3.45 -22.21 14.61
C GLN A 7 4.22 -22.15 13.28
N ILE A 8 4.19 -23.24 12.53
CA ILE A 8 4.79 -23.32 11.20
C ILE A 8 3.64 -23.38 10.19
N ILE A 9 3.69 -22.50 9.19
CA ILE A 9 2.72 -22.43 8.10
C ILE A 9 3.44 -22.63 6.78
N HIS A 10 2.81 -23.41 5.87
CA HIS A 10 3.26 -23.55 4.50
C HIS A 10 2.22 -22.97 3.54
N THR A 11 2.66 -22.11 2.64
CA THR A 11 1.80 -21.44 1.65
C THR A 11 2.51 -21.32 0.30
N ASP A 12 1.77 -21.00 -0.75
CA ASP A 12 2.37 -20.70 -2.05
C ASP A 12 2.89 -19.25 -2.08
N VAL A 13 2.09 -18.33 -1.54
CA VAL A 13 2.44 -16.90 -1.51
C VAL A 13 2.24 -16.34 -0.11
N LEU A 14 3.27 -15.69 0.42
CA LEU A 14 3.19 -14.86 1.61
C LEU A 14 3.14 -13.38 1.19
N ILE A 15 2.13 -12.67 1.63
CA ILE A 15 2.02 -11.21 1.47
C ILE A 15 2.25 -10.57 2.84
N ILE A 16 3.28 -9.74 2.94
CA ILE A 16 3.61 -9.02 4.18
C ILE A 16 3.03 -7.61 4.10
N GLY A 17 1.96 -7.38 4.85
CA GLY A 17 1.19 -6.15 4.89
C GLY A 17 -0.13 -6.26 4.13
N GLY A 18 -1.23 -6.14 4.85
CA GLY A 18 -2.61 -6.15 4.35
C GLY A 18 -3.14 -4.75 3.99
N GLY A 19 -2.26 -3.82 3.62
CA GLY A 19 -2.64 -2.51 3.07
C GLY A 19 -3.30 -2.63 1.68
N THR A 20 -3.49 -1.51 1.00
CA THR A 20 -4.10 -1.51 -0.35
C THR A 20 -3.34 -2.41 -1.32
N ALA A 21 -2.01 -2.30 -1.36
CA ALA A 21 -1.17 -3.09 -2.25
C ALA A 21 -1.29 -4.59 -1.97
N GLY A 22 -1.24 -4.99 -0.69
CA GLY A 22 -1.36 -6.41 -0.30
C GLY A 22 -2.73 -6.99 -0.59
N CYS A 23 -3.81 -6.25 -0.30
CA CYS A 23 -5.16 -6.67 -0.65
C CYS A 23 -5.33 -6.82 -2.16
N TYR A 24 -4.88 -5.84 -2.93
CA TYR A 24 -5.01 -5.87 -4.38
C TYR A 24 -4.19 -7.01 -5.02
N ALA A 25 -2.99 -7.26 -4.48
CA ALA A 25 -2.17 -8.39 -4.90
C ALA A 25 -2.88 -9.74 -4.67
N ALA A 26 -3.49 -9.92 -3.50
CA ALA A 26 -4.25 -11.15 -3.19
C ALA A 26 -5.41 -11.36 -4.18
N LEU A 27 -6.20 -10.31 -4.44
CA LEU A 27 -7.28 -10.34 -5.43
C LEU A 27 -6.76 -10.75 -6.82
N THR A 28 -5.67 -10.10 -7.27
CA THR A 28 -5.10 -10.36 -8.60
C THR A 28 -4.49 -11.76 -8.71
N ILE A 29 -3.82 -12.24 -7.67
CA ILE A 29 -3.25 -13.60 -7.65
C ILE A 29 -4.38 -14.63 -7.76
N ARG A 30 -5.47 -14.45 -7.01
CA ARG A 30 -6.62 -15.37 -7.04
C ARG A 30 -7.36 -15.37 -8.37
N GLU A 31 -7.41 -14.27 -9.09
CA GLU A 31 -7.96 -14.24 -10.45
C GLU A 31 -7.15 -15.05 -11.46
N LYS A 32 -5.85 -15.19 -11.21
CA LYS A 32 -4.91 -15.80 -12.15
C LYS A 32 -4.44 -17.20 -11.74
N SER A 33 -4.72 -17.63 -10.50
CA SER A 33 -4.23 -18.92 -9.99
C SER A 33 -5.02 -19.40 -8.78
N ASP A 34 -4.89 -20.70 -8.47
CA ASP A 34 -5.42 -21.31 -7.24
C ASP A 34 -4.42 -21.35 -6.09
N ALA A 35 -3.39 -20.50 -6.14
CA ALA A 35 -2.36 -20.43 -5.12
C ALA A 35 -2.94 -20.18 -3.73
N LYS A 36 -2.41 -20.87 -2.73
CA LYS A 36 -2.68 -20.58 -1.33
C LYS A 36 -1.93 -19.32 -0.93
N ILE A 37 -2.63 -18.39 -0.29
CA ILE A 37 -2.07 -17.10 0.11
C ILE A 37 -2.21 -16.93 1.62
N VAL A 38 -1.14 -16.50 2.27
CA VAL A 38 -1.19 -15.98 3.63
C VAL A 38 -0.88 -14.48 3.58
N ILE A 39 -1.74 -13.67 4.19
CA ILE A 39 -1.50 -12.25 4.40
C ILE A 39 -1.15 -12.04 5.87
N ALA A 40 0.08 -11.65 6.14
CA ALA A 40 0.53 -11.26 7.48
C ALA A 40 0.31 -9.75 7.66
N GLU A 41 -0.65 -9.37 8.48
CA GLU A 41 -1.00 -7.98 8.74
C GLU A 41 -0.66 -7.59 10.18
N LYS A 42 0.19 -6.58 10.35
CA LYS A 42 0.62 -6.13 11.68
C LYS A 42 -0.51 -5.54 12.53
N ALA A 43 -1.49 -4.90 11.89
CA ALA A 43 -2.66 -4.34 12.55
C ALA A 43 -3.92 -5.18 12.23
N ASN A 44 -4.93 -4.57 11.69
CA ASN A 44 -6.14 -5.23 11.23
C ASN A 44 -6.40 -4.88 9.76
N ILE A 45 -6.60 -5.88 8.93
CA ILE A 45 -6.76 -5.71 7.49
C ILE A 45 -7.89 -4.74 7.11
N LYS A 46 -8.94 -4.63 7.92
CA LYS A 46 -10.07 -3.72 7.66
C LYS A 46 -9.71 -2.25 7.72
N ARG A 47 -8.68 -1.90 8.49
CA ARG A 47 -8.31 -0.49 8.74
C ARG A 47 -6.80 -0.27 8.74
N SER A 48 -6.01 -1.14 8.12
CA SER A 48 -4.56 -0.95 7.99
C SER A 48 -4.17 -0.17 6.73
N GLY A 49 -2.98 0.43 6.77
CA GLY A 49 -2.40 1.18 5.67
C GLY A 49 -2.87 2.63 5.53
N CYS A 50 -2.27 3.35 4.60
CA CYS A 50 -2.51 4.79 4.42
C CYS A 50 -3.96 5.11 4.03
N LEU A 51 -4.58 4.28 3.19
CA LEU A 51 -5.94 4.52 2.70
C LEU A 51 -7.04 4.22 3.74
N ALA A 52 -6.67 3.70 4.91
CA ALA A 52 -7.61 3.47 6.01
C ALA A 52 -8.25 4.76 6.53
N ALA A 53 -7.60 5.90 6.34
CA ALA A 53 -8.13 7.22 6.70
C ALA A 53 -9.17 7.74 5.71
N GLY A 54 -9.37 7.05 4.58
CA GLY A 54 -10.19 7.51 3.47
C GLY A 54 -9.46 8.53 2.59
N VAL A 55 -9.85 8.61 1.34
CA VAL A 55 -9.31 9.56 0.36
C VAL A 55 -10.43 10.06 -0.56
N ASN A 56 -10.27 11.25 -1.11
CA ASN A 56 -11.26 11.89 -1.99
C ASN A 56 -10.87 11.90 -3.47
N ALA A 57 -9.69 11.36 -3.78
CA ALA A 57 -9.19 11.28 -5.15
C ALA A 57 -8.28 10.07 -5.35
N ILE A 58 -8.31 9.52 -6.55
CA ILE A 58 -7.24 8.68 -7.07
C ILE A 58 -6.30 9.60 -7.82
N ASN A 59 -5.06 9.74 -7.32
CA ASN A 59 -4.05 10.66 -7.83
C ASN A 59 -3.20 10.09 -8.98
N ALA A 60 -3.43 8.87 -9.37
CA ALA A 60 -2.76 8.19 -10.47
C ALA A 60 -3.83 7.59 -11.39
N TYR A 61 -4.19 8.31 -12.43
CA TYR A 61 -5.18 7.92 -13.41
C TYR A 61 -4.85 8.54 -14.77
N ILE A 62 -5.00 7.80 -15.84
CA ILE A 62 -4.77 8.29 -17.19
C ILE A 62 -6.09 8.89 -17.71
N VAL A 63 -6.23 10.21 -17.57
CA VAL A 63 -7.44 10.93 -17.98
C VAL A 63 -7.57 10.98 -19.51
N LYS A 64 -8.77 11.21 -20.01
CA LYS A 64 -9.08 11.28 -21.43
C LYS A 64 -8.14 12.26 -22.17
N GLY A 65 -7.53 11.81 -23.27
CA GLY A 65 -6.55 12.60 -24.04
C GLY A 65 -5.11 12.52 -23.52
N ARG A 66 -4.84 11.77 -22.48
CA ARG A 66 -3.51 11.46 -21.95
C ARG A 66 -3.13 10.01 -22.22
N LYS A 67 -1.84 9.72 -22.08
CA LYS A 67 -1.27 8.37 -22.21
C LYS A 67 -0.36 8.03 -21.04
N PRO A 68 -0.07 6.75 -20.79
CA PRO A 68 0.78 6.31 -19.69
C PRO A 68 2.12 7.04 -19.58
N GLN A 69 2.75 7.36 -20.72
CA GLN A 69 4.00 8.10 -20.74
C GLN A 69 3.89 9.50 -20.12
N ASP A 70 2.76 10.19 -20.27
CA ASP A 70 2.55 11.52 -19.68
C ASP A 70 2.61 11.47 -18.12
N TYR A 71 2.21 10.33 -17.53
CA TYR A 71 2.34 10.11 -16.09
C TYR A 71 3.80 9.89 -15.66
N VAL A 72 4.56 9.14 -16.46
CA VAL A 72 6.00 8.93 -16.23
C VAL A 72 6.76 10.25 -16.31
N ASP A 73 6.49 11.04 -17.34
CA ASP A 73 7.15 12.33 -17.55
C ASP A 73 6.84 13.31 -16.42
N TYR A 74 5.59 13.31 -15.94
CA TYR A 74 5.21 14.06 -14.76
C TYR A 74 6.00 13.62 -13.52
N ALA A 75 6.03 12.31 -13.23
CA ALA A 75 6.68 11.78 -12.04
C ALA A 75 8.20 12.01 -12.08
N ARG A 76 8.83 11.89 -13.25
CA ARG A 76 10.25 12.21 -13.44
C ARG A 76 10.55 13.66 -13.14
N LYS A 77 9.75 14.57 -13.68
CA LYS A 77 9.91 16.00 -13.44
C LYS A 77 9.70 16.36 -11.96
N ASP A 78 8.70 15.76 -11.31
CA ASP A 78 8.36 16.03 -9.89
C ASP A 78 9.44 15.52 -8.93
N ALA A 79 10.19 14.51 -9.35
CA ALA A 79 11.23 13.83 -8.57
C ALA A 79 12.65 14.17 -9.04
N ASP A 80 12.86 15.26 -9.76
CA ASP A 80 14.17 15.66 -10.29
C ASP A 80 14.92 14.51 -10.99
N GLU A 81 14.21 13.72 -11.79
CA GLU A 81 14.67 12.52 -12.52
C GLU A 81 15.04 11.32 -11.62
N ILE A 82 14.93 11.40 -10.30
CA ILE A 82 15.28 10.31 -9.35
C ILE A 82 14.14 9.32 -9.23
N VAL A 83 13.82 8.64 -10.32
CA VAL A 83 12.78 7.57 -10.36
C VAL A 83 13.13 6.49 -11.38
N ARG A 84 12.57 5.30 -11.17
CA ARG A 84 12.59 4.18 -12.12
C ARG A 84 11.47 4.35 -13.14
N GLY A 85 11.77 5.04 -14.26
CA GLY A 85 10.80 5.30 -15.32
C GLY A 85 10.20 4.05 -15.95
N ASP A 86 10.96 2.96 -16.04
CA ASP A 86 10.52 1.66 -16.52
C ASP A 86 9.42 1.04 -15.63
N LEU A 87 9.60 1.08 -14.31
CA LEU A 87 8.60 0.61 -13.36
C LEU A 87 7.35 1.51 -13.34
N LEU A 88 7.54 2.82 -13.45
CA LEU A 88 6.44 3.77 -13.54
C LEU A 88 5.61 3.57 -14.82
N LEU A 89 6.24 3.27 -15.95
CA LEU A 89 5.54 3.00 -17.20
C LEU A 89 4.68 1.73 -17.08
N THR A 90 5.28 0.63 -16.63
CA THR A 90 4.54 -0.63 -16.39
C THR A 90 3.35 -0.41 -15.46
N MET A 91 3.52 0.36 -14.39
CA MET A 91 2.42 0.68 -13.48
C MET A 91 1.35 1.53 -14.19
N SER A 92 1.76 2.58 -14.92
CA SER A 92 0.83 3.55 -15.52
C SER A 92 -0.04 2.95 -16.62
N GLU A 93 0.43 1.93 -17.32
CA GLU A 93 -0.34 1.17 -18.31
C GLU A 93 -1.56 0.45 -17.71
N HIS A 94 -1.54 0.14 -16.41
CA HIS A 94 -2.61 -0.59 -15.72
C HIS A 94 -3.48 0.27 -14.79
N LEU A 95 -3.20 1.57 -14.63
CA LEU A 95 -3.91 2.42 -13.66
C LEU A 95 -5.42 2.47 -13.88
N ASN A 96 -5.86 2.55 -15.13
CA ASN A 96 -7.28 2.67 -15.45
C ASN A 96 -8.01 1.34 -15.25
N GLU A 97 -7.38 0.22 -15.59
CA GLU A 97 -7.89 -1.12 -15.33
C GLU A 97 -8.09 -1.35 -13.82
N VAL A 98 -7.04 -1.05 -13.04
CA VAL A 98 -7.07 -1.15 -11.58
C VAL A 98 -8.18 -0.29 -10.97
N THR A 99 -8.38 0.92 -11.49
CA THR A 99 -9.43 1.83 -11.04
C THR A 99 -10.83 1.28 -11.35
N SER A 100 -11.04 0.76 -12.56
CA SER A 100 -12.31 0.13 -12.95
C SER A 100 -12.65 -1.07 -12.05
N LYS A 101 -11.66 -1.88 -11.71
CA LYS A 101 -11.83 -3.00 -10.77
C LYS A 101 -12.25 -2.52 -9.38
N MET A 102 -11.69 -1.43 -8.88
CA MET A 102 -12.10 -0.84 -7.60
C MET A 102 -13.56 -0.37 -7.62
N GLU A 103 -14.02 0.20 -8.74
CA GLU A 103 -15.43 0.57 -8.92
C GLU A 103 -16.33 -0.67 -8.89
N GLN A 104 -15.94 -1.75 -9.57
CA GLN A 104 -16.67 -3.03 -9.55
C GLN A 104 -16.76 -3.64 -8.15
N LEU A 105 -15.76 -3.42 -7.31
CA LEU A 105 -15.77 -3.84 -5.90
C LEU A 105 -16.63 -2.94 -5.00
N GLY A 106 -17.17 -1.83 -5.53
CA GLY A 106 -18.07 -0.94 -4.82
C GLY A 106 -17.48 0.43 -4.43
N LEU A 107 -16.28 0.76 -4.93
CA LEU A 107 -15.75 2.12 -4.76
C LEU A 107 -16.61 3.12 -5.55
N VAL A 108 -17.10 4.15 -4.86
CA VAL A 108 -17.88 5.21 -5.50
C VAL A 108 -16.92 6.19 -6.20
N ILE A 109 -16.97 6.22 -7.53
CA ILE A 109 -16.23 7.16 -8.36
C ILE A 109 -17.24 8.18 -8.91
N LEU A 110 -16.92 9.47 -8.80
CA LEU A 110 -17.80 10.54 -9.28
C LEU A 110 -17.79 10.55 -10.81
N LYS A 111 -18.99 10.64 -11.41
CA LYS A 111 -19.18 10.70 -12.87
C LYS A 111 -19.87 12.02 -13.25
N ASP A 112 -19.52 12.52 -14.41
CA ASP A 112 -20.18 13.67 -15.03
C ASP A 112 -21.49 13.28 -15.76
N GLU A 113 -22.12 14.24 -16.41
CA GLU A 113 -23.39 14.08 -17.15
C GLU A 113 -23.25 13.07 -18.31
N ASN A 114 -22.04 12.84 -18.83
CA ASN A 114 -21.77 11.90 -19.90
C ASN A 114 -21.42 10.49 -19.38
N GLY A 115 -21.31 10.31 -18.06
CA GLY A 115 -20.87 9.07 -17.44
C GLY A 115 -19.35 8.89 -17.40
N ASP A 116 -18.58 9.90 -17.81
CA ASP A 116 -17.12 9.90 -17.68
C ASP A 116 -16.70 10.21 -16.24
N TYR A 117 -15.58 9.68 -15.76
CA TYR A 117 -15.08 10.00 -14.43
C TYR A 117 -14.70 11.47 -14.30
N VAL A 118 -15.15 12.12 -13.23
CA VAL A 118 -14.83 13.53 -12.96
C VAL A 118 -13.34 13.69 -12.71
N ALA A 119 -12.64 14.27 -13.70
CA ALA A 119 -11.23 14.55 -13.59
C ALA A 119 -10.95 15.71 -12.62
N ARG A 120 -9.81 15.62 -11.93
CA ARG A 120 -9.24 16.69 -11.12
C ARG A 120 -7.82 16.96 -11.60
N GLY A 121 -7.69 17.96 -12.48
CA GLY A 121 -6.42 18.20 -13.19
C GLY A 121 -6.10 17.10 -14.21
N ASN A 122 -4.83 16.84 -14.43
CA ASN A 122 -4.35 16.05 -15.57
C ASN A 122 -4.14 14.56 -15.30
N ARG A 123 -4.26 14.10 -14.05
CA ARG A 123 -3.91 12.73 -13.64
C ARG A 123 -4.73 12.18 -12.47
N ASN A 124 -5.74 12.90 -12.05
CA ASN A 124 -6.53 12.55 -10.87
C ASN A 124 -7.99 12.45 -11.24
N ILE A 125 -8.73 11.59 -10.52
CA ILE A 125 -10.18 11.52 -10.56
C ILE A 125 -10.76 11.63 -9.16
N LYS A 126 -11.98 12.18 -9.05
CA LYS A 126 -12.69 12.34 -7.78
C LYS A 126 -13.38 11.04 -7.37
N ILE A 127 -13.25 10.67 -6.10
CA ILE A 127 -13.90 9.51 -5.51
C ILE A 127 -14.52 9.85 -4.15
N ASN A 128 -15.43 9.00 -3.71
CA ASN A 128 -15.83 8.91 -2.30
C ASN A 128 -15.15 7.66 -1.70
N GLY A 129 -13.94 7.84 -1.19
CA GLY A 129 -13.04 6.77 -0.79
C GLY A 129 -12.96 6.50 0.72
N GLU A 130 -13.95 6.92 1.51
CA GLU A 130 -13.98 6.64 2.95
C GLU A 130 -13.96 5.13 3.25
N ASN A 131 -14.61 4.35 2.38
CA ASN A 131 -14.76 2.91 2.51
C ASN A 131 -13.79 2.09 1.64
N ILE A 132 -12.82 2.71 1.00
CA ILE A 132 -11.89 2.01 0.10
C ILE A 132 -11.19 0.83 0.80
N LYS A 133 -10.77 1.00 2.03
CA LYS A 133 -10.07 -0.05 2.77
C LYS A 133 -11.00 -1.18 3.24
N PRO A 134 -12.17 -0.92 3.86
CA PRO A 134 -13.18 -1.95 4.11
C PRO A 134 -13.58 -2.73 2.87
N ILE A 135 -13.86 -2.07 1.74
CA ILE A 135 -14.20 -2.73 0.47
C ILE A 135 -13.14 -3.77 0.07
N LEU A 136 -11.87 -3.38 0.09
CA LEU A 136 -10.76 -4.28 -0.23
C LEU A 136 -10.62 -5.42 0.77
N ALA A 137 -10.75 -5.13 2.06
CA ALA A 137 -10.64 -6.15 3.10
C ALA A 137 -11.78 -7.18 3.01
N ASP A 138 -13.00 -6.72 2.78
CA ASP A 138 -14.15 -7.61 2.65
C ASP A 138 -14.06 -8.47 1.38
N ALA A 139 -13.58 -7.90 0.26
CA ALA A 139 -13.30 -8.66 -0.96
C ALA A 139 -12.23 -9.75 -0.73
N VAL A 140 -11.14 -9.42 -0.03
CA VAL A 140 -10.08 -10.41 0.29
C VAL A 140 -10.60 -11.50 1.22
N ASN A 141 -11.38 -11.15 2.24
CA ASN A 141 -11.91 -12.12 3.21
C ASN A 141 -12.95 -13.10 2.59
N GLN A 142 -13.47 -12.79 1.41
CA GLN A 142 -14.37 -13.67 0.67
C GLN A 142 -13.64 -14.61 -0.28
N LEU A 143 -12.32 -14.47 -0.44
CA LEU A 143 -11.55 -15.31 -1.33
C LEU A 143 -11.27 -16.69 -0.70
N ASP A 144 -11.49 -17.74 -1.47
CA ASP A 144 -11.03 -19.07 -1.13
C ASP A 144 -9.49 -19.14 -1.17
N ASN A 145 -8.90 -20.01 -0.34
CA ASN A 145 -7.46 -20.22 -0.25
C ASN A 145 -6.65 -18.97 0.16
N VAL A 146 -7.27 -17.98 0.81
CA VAL A 146 -6.61 -16.83 1.39
C VAL A 146 -6.83 -16.81 2.91
N GLU A 147 -5.75 -16.86 3.66
CA GLU A 147 -5.74 -16.72 5.10
C GLU A 147 -5.18 -15.35 5.50
N VAL A 148 -5.93 -14.59 6.27
CA VAL A 148 -5.49 -13.31 6.82
C VAL A 148 -5.17 -13.48 8.30
N ILE A 149 -3.91 -13.26 8.67
CA ILE A 149 -3.48 -13.28 10.06
C ILE A 149 -3.25 -11.82 10.50
N ASN A 150 -4.22 -11.27 11.20
CA ASN A 150 -4.11 -9.95 11.80
C ASN A 150 -3.19 -9.98 13.03
N HIS A 151 -2.66 -8.84 13.42
CA HIS A 151 -1.77 -8.67 14.58
C HIS A 151 -0.47 -9.47 14.47
N LEU A 152 -0.09 -9.92 13.26
CA LEU A 152 1.13 -10.64 12.99
C LEU A 152 2.21 -9.68 12.47
N ASN A 153 3.20 -9.42 13.30
CA ASN A 153 4.35 -8.61 12.94
C ASN A 153 5.45 -9.50 12.37
N ILE A 154 5.78 -9.30 11.10
CA ILE A 154 6.91 -9.97 10.46
C ILE A 154 8.19 -9.21 10.81
N THR A 155 9.25 -9.95 11.14
CA THR A 155 10.53 -9.40 11.59
C THR A 155 11.67 -9.64 10.62
N ASP A 156 11.72 -10.81 10.00
CA ASP A 156 12.87 -11.24 9.18
C ASP A 156 12.42 -12.14 8.03
N TYR A 157 13.17 -12.12 6.94
CA TYR A 157 13.01 -13.13 5.89
C TYR A 157 13.75 -14.42 6.24
N ILE A 158 13.22 -15.54 5.79
CA ILE A 158 13.92 -16.82 5.73
C ILE A 158 14.67 -16.84 4.40
N VAL A 159 16.00 -16.78 4.46
CA VAL A 159 16.87 -16.77 3.27
C VAL A 159 17.67 -18.07 3.25
N GLU A 160 17.54 -18.84 2.16
CA GLU A 160 18.27 -20.08 1.92
C GLU A 160 18.79 -20.04 0.48
N ASP A 161 20.05 -20.33 0.29
CA ASP A 161 20.72 -20.34 -1.02
C ASP A 161 20.43 -19.06 -1.84
N ASN A 162 20.63 -17.90 -1.22
CA ASN A 162 20.34 -16.58 -1.79
C ASN A 162 18.90 -16.42 -2.32
N THR A 163 17.96 -17.13 -1.74
CA THR A 163 16.55 -17.12 -2.13
C THR A 163 15.68 -16.97 -0.89
N ILE A 164 14.69 -16.06 -0.96
CA ILE A 164 13.70 -15.89 0.12
C ILE A 164 12.73 -17.09 0.07
N LYS A 165 12.64 -17.83 1.18
CA LYS A 165 11.80 -19.02 1.36
C LYS A 165 10.62 -18.78 2.31
N GLY A 166 10.46 -17.56 2.80
CA GLY A 166 9.41 -17.21 3.75
C GLY A 166 9.82 -16.11 4.68
N ALA A 167 9.21 -16.06 5.84
CA ALA A 167 9.48 -15.05 6.86
C ALA A 167 9.20 -15.57 8.27
N PHE A 168 9.88 -14.98 9.25
CA PHE A 168 9.60 -15.11 10.67
C PHE A 168 8.74 -13.94 11.15
N GLY A 169 7.96 -14.19 12.20
CA GLY A 169 7.17 -13.15 12.83
C GLY A 169 6.60 -13.59 14.16
N PHE A 170 5.87 -12.70 14.80
CA PHE A 170 5.18 -13.01 16.05
C PHE A 170 3.83 -12.30 16.10
N HIS A 171 2.87 -12.97 16.72
CA HIS A 171 1.56 -12.38 16.99
C HIS A 171 1.64 -11.47 18.21
N MET A 172 1.29 -10.19 18.01
CA MET A 172 1.52 -9.14 19.01
C MET A 172 0.66 -9.27 20.27
N GLU A 173 -0.48 -9.93 20.18
CA GLU A 173 -1.40 -10.04 21.31
C GLU A 173 -1.15 -11.29 22.15
N ASN A 174 -0.84 -12.43 21.52
CA ASN A 174 -0.76 -13.72 22.21
C ASN A 174 0.65 -14.32 22.31
N GLY A 175 1.67 -13.65 21.72
CA GLY A 175 3.05 -14.09 21.80
C GLY A 175 3.41 -15.35 20.99
N THR A 176 2.53 -15.82 20.10
CA THR A 176 2.83 -16.94 19.23
C THR A 176 3.91 -16.53 18.22
N ALA A 177 5.00 -17.29 18.16
CA ALA A 177 6.01 -17.15 17.10
C ALA A 177 5.53 -17.88 15.83
N TYR A 178 5.80 -17.27 14.68
CA TYR A 178 5.44 -17.83 13.38
C TYR A 178 6.68 -18.04 12.52
N GLU A 179 6.74 -19.20 11.90
CA GLU A 179 7.61 -19.49 10.76
C GLU A 179 6.69 -19.75 9.57
N ILE A 180 6.69 -18.83 8.59
CA ILE A 180 5.86 -18.97 7.39
C ILE A 180 6.76 -19.30 6.22
N ARG A 181 6.67 -20.54 5.73
CA ARG A 181 7.36 -21.02 4.55
C ARG A 181 6.52 -20.75 3.30
N ALA A 182 7.11 -20.09 2.31
CA ALA A 182 6.41 -19.68 1.10
C ALA A 182 7.26 -19.86 -0.15
N LYS A 183 6.63 -20.23 -1.26
CA LYS A 183 7.31 -20.32 -2.57
C LYS A 183 7.63 -18.93 -3.13
N LYS A 184 6.79 -17.94 -2.83
CA LYS A 184 6.95 -16.52 -3.19
C LYS A 184 6.59 -15.62 -2.02
N VAL A 185 7.30 -14.52 -1.88
CA VAL A 185 7.04 -13.51 -0.86
C VAL A 185 6.87 -12.15 -1.51
N LEU A 186 5.80 -11.46 -1.15
CA LEU A 186 5.52 -10.08 -1.56
C LEU A 186 5.61 -9.16 -0.34
N CYS A 187 6.52 -8.21 -0.37
CA CYS A 187 6.63 -7.15 0.63
C CYS A 187 5.71 -5.98 0.25
N ALA A 188 4.64 -5.78 1.03
CA ALA A 188 3.64 -4.72 0.83
C ALA A 188 3.48 -3.84 2.09
N THR A 189 4.58 -3.61 2.81
CA THR A 189 4.59 -2.96 4.13
C THR A 189 4.38 -1.43 4.09
N GLY A 190 4.31 -0.85 2.90
CA GLY A 190 4.11 0.59 2.71
C GLY A 190 5.34 1.44 3.04
N GLY A 191 5.15 2.74 3.08
CA GLY A 191 6.22 3.71 3.32
C GLY A 191 6.61 3.83 4.79
N ALA A 192 7.84 4.30 5.05
CA ALA A 192 8.45 4.41 6.38
C ALA A 192 8.13 5.76 7.07
N ALA A 193 6.87 6.16 7.09
CA ALA A 193 6.45 7.46 7.64
C ALA A 193 6.87 7.68 9.11
N GLY A 194 6.91 6.61 9.90
CA GLY A 194 7.25 6.66 11.32
C GLY A 194 8.72 6.90 11.64
N LEU A 195 9.62 6.87 10.65
CA LEU A 195 11.04 7.18 10.85
C LEU A 195 11.30 8.67 11.07
N TYR A 196 10.49 9.52 10.46
CA TYR A 196 10.73 10.94 10.44
C TYR A 196 9.95 11.66 11.53
N LYS A 197 10.61 12.62 12.17
CA LYS A 197 9.96 13.56 13.08
C LYS A 197 9.71 14.87 12.33
N PRO A 198 8.51 15.47 12.47
CA PRO A 198 8.29 16.81 11.97
C PRO A 198 9.23 17.80 12.66
N ASN A 199 9.77 18.76 11.92
CA ASN A 199 10.59 19.82 12.48
C ASN A 199 9.79 20.86 13.30
N ASN A 200 8.47 20.87 13.12
CA ASN A 200 7.58 21.77 13.85
C ASN A 200 7.25 21.18 15.22
N PRO A 201 7.54 21.88 16.35
CA PRO A 201 7.22 21.41 17.70
C PRO A 201 5.74 21.11 17.94
N GLY A 202 4.83 21.75 17.19
CA GLY A 202 3.38 21.50 17.26
C GLY A 202 2.94 20.19 16.62
N PHE A 203 3.82 19.51 15.87
CA PHE A 203 3.54 18.22 15.23
C PHE A 203 4.14 17.08 16.03
N SER A 204 3.32 16.14 16.42
CA SER A 204 3.75 14.86 16.99
C SER A 204 3.51 13.73 16.00
N ARG A 205 4.10 12.55 16.26
CA ARG A 205 3.81 11.33 15.48
C ARG A 205 2.32 11.02 15.38
N HIS A 206 1.54 11.37 16.38
CA HIS A 206 0.10 11.13 16.43
C HIS A 206 -0.73 12.08 15.57
N LYS A 207 -0.11 13.14 15.05
CA LYS A 207 -0.75 14.12 14.16
C LYS A 207 -0.39 13.92 12.68
N MET A 208 0.35 12.86 12.36
CA MET A 208 0.68 12.51 10.99
C MET A 208 -0.49 11.80 10.33
N TRP A 209 -0.68 12.05 9.04
CA TRP A 209 -1.70 11.37 8.24
C TRP A 209 -1.41 9.88 8.06
N TYR A 210 -0.14 9.55 7.87
CA TYR A 210 0.30 8.18 7.67
C TYR A 210 0.46 7.42 8.99
N PRO A 211 0.34 6.07 8.97
CA PRO A 211 0.52 5.25 10.16
C PRO A 211 1.90 5.49 10.81
N PRO A 212 1.96 5.98 12.05
CA PRO A 212 3.22 6.35 12.69
C PRO A 212 4.09 5.14 13.07
N PHE A 213 3.51 3.94 13.04
CA PHE A 213 4.20 2.68 13.36
C PHE A 213 4.84 2.01 12.16
N ASN A 214 4.76 2.61 10.96
CA ASN A 214 5.52 2.19 9.80
C ASN A 214 6.94 2.76 9.88
N THR A 215 7.84 2.01 10.50
CA THR A 215 9.19 2.44 10.86
C THR A 215 10.27 1.88 9.95
N GLY A 216 9.91 1.41 8.75
CA GLY A 216 10.87 0.95 7.76
C GLY A 216 11.30 -0.50 7.91
N ALA A 217 10.61 -1.32 8.72
CA ALA A 217 10.96 -2.73 8.89
C ALA A 217 11.02 -3.51 7.56
N GLY A 218 10.09 -3.25 6.64
CA GLY A 218 10.12 -3.88 5.30
C GLY A 218 11.35 -3.49 4.49
N TYR A 219 11.87 -2.28 4.65
CA TYR A 219 13.12 -1.85 4.01
C TYR A 219 14.32 -2.54 4.66
N ALA A 220 14.37 -2.57 5.99
CA ALA A 220 15.44 -3.25 6.73
C ALA A 220 15.53 -4.74 6.34
N MET A 221 14.42 -5.46 6.37
CA MET A 221 14.36 -6.86 5.93
C MET A 221 14.88 -7.05 4.49
N GLY A 222 14.53 -6.13 3.59
CA GLY A 222 15.02 -6.18 2.21
C GLY A 222 16.53 -6.01 2.13
N ILE A 223 17.08 -5.02 2.83
CA ILE A 223 18.52 -4.73 2.88
C ILE A 223 19.27 -5.91 3.49
N ASP A 224 18.80 -6.44 4.60
CA ASP A 224 19.42 -7.57 5.30
C ASP A 224 19.40 -8.85 4.44
N ALA A 225 18.40 -8.99 3.58
CA ALA A 225 18.32 -10.06 2.59
C ALA A 225 19.17 -9.81 1.32
N GLY A 226 19.89 -8.69 1.24
CA GLY A 226 20.74 -8.34 0.10
C GLY A 226 20.02 -7.69 -1.08
N ALA A 227 18.81 -7.17 -0.89
CA ALA A 227 18.10 -6.47 -1.94
C ALA A 227 18.71 -5.10 -2.24
N GLU A 228 18.82 -4.77 -3.51
CA GLU A 228 19.14 -3.41 -3.94
C GLU A 228 17.93 -2.48 -3.73
N MET A 229 18.21 -1.29 -3.18
CA MET A 229 17.17 -0.30 -2.88
C MET A 229 17.29 0.89 -3.82
N THR A 230 16.15 1.49 -4.14
CA THR A 230 16.09 2.66 -5.03
C THR A 230 15.17 3.72 -4.46
N THR A 231 15.40 4.98 -4.85
CA THR A 231 14.56 6.15 -4.52
C THR A 231 14.49 6.52 -3.03
N PHE A 232 15.51 6.15 -2.22
CA PHE A 232 15.60 6.57 -0.81
C PHE A 232 15.80 8.08 -0.63
N GLU A 233 16.27 8.78 -1.65
CA GLU A 233 16.42 10.23 -1.69
C GLU A 233 15.06 10.93 -1.68
N MET A 234 14.04 10.26 -2.21
CA MET A 234 12.71 10.82 -2.34
C MET A 234 11.90 10.60 -1.06
N ARG A 235 11.44 11.70 -0.48
CA ARG A 235 10.53 11.70 0.67
C ARG A 235 9.28 12.48 0.34
N PHE A 236 8.15 11.80 0.39
CA PHE A 236 6.85 12.43 0.23
C PHE A 236 6.12 12.50 1.57
N ILE A 237 5.70 13.69 1.97
CA ILE A 237 4.85 13.90 3.15
C ILE A 237 3.64 14.72 2.71
N ALA A 238 2.45 14.16 2.83
CA ALA A 238 1.22 14.91 2.66
C ALA A 238 1.03 15.86 3.84
N LEU A 239 1.06 17.16 3.57
CA LEU A 239 0.71 18.17 4.54
C LEU A 239 -0.80 18.44 4.49
N ARG A 240 -1.44 18.46 5.66
CA ARG A 240 -2.84 18.88 5.79
C ARG A 240 -2.95 19.95 6.88
N CYS A 241 -3.68 21.02 6.57
CA CYS A 241 -4.01 22.04 7.56
C CYS A 241 -5.12 21.49 8.47
N LYS A 242 -4.86 21.48 9.78
CA LYS A 242 -5.78 20.91 10.78
C LYS A 242 -7.12 21.67 10.85
N ASP A 243 -7.10 22.98 10.67
CA ASP A 243 -8.21 23.87 11.00
C ASP A 243 -8.86 24.56 9.78
N THR A 244 -8.52 24.10 8.57
CA THR A 244 -9.18 24.58 7.34
C THR A 244 -10.44 23.75 7.11
N ILE A 245 -11.57 24.31 7.51
CA ILE A 245 -12.88 23.74 7.21
C ILE A 245 -13.12 23.89 5.71
N GLY A 246 -13.27 22.77 5.02
CA GLY A 246 -14.02 22.70 3.78
C GLY A 246 -13.31 23.00 2.48
N SER A 247 -11.98 23.08 2.40
CA SER A 247 -11.34 23.20 1.09
C SER A 247 -10.36 22.07 0.80
N GLU A 248 -10.92 20.93 0.45
CA GLU A 248 -10.16 19.82 -0.14
C GLU A 248 -9.46 20.24 -1.45
N GLU A 249 -9.89 21.32 -2.07
CA GLU A 249 -9.30 21.89 -3.28
C GLU A 249 -7.91 22.51 -3.05
N HIS A 250 -7.67 23.13 -1.89
CA HIS A 250 -6.40 23.78 -1.61
C HIS A 250 -5.27 22.84 -1.18
N THR A 251 -5.57 21.64 -0.72
CA THR A 251 -4.54 20.67 -0.29
C THR A 251 -3.80 20.03 -1.46
N SER A 252 -4.37 20.02 -2.64
CA SER A 252 -3.72 19.45 -3.83
C SER A 252 -2.78 20.44 -4.54
N GLU A 253 -2.98 21.74 -4.39
CA GLU A 253 -2.08 22.74 -4.96
C GLU A 253 -0.76 22.88 -4.17
N LEU A 254 -0.79 22.60 -2.87
CA LEU A 254 0.41 22.60 -2.02
C LEU A 254 1.29 21.34 -2.24
N GLN A 255 0.75 20.29 -2.86
CA GLN A 255 1.49 19.09 -3.22
C GLN A 255 2.26 19.23 -4.54
N SER A 256 2.05 20.30 -5.29
CA SER A 256 2.64 20.53 -6.61
C SER A 256 3.69 21.65 -6.63
N ARG A 257 4.18 22.11 -5.44
CA ARG A 257 5.26 23.09 -5.31
C ARG A 257 6.39 22.57 -4.47
#